data_78b78eed257be45637ca169ea5667158
#
_entry.id   78b78eed257be45637ca169ea5667158
#
_cell.length_a   1.000
_cell.length_b   1.000
_cell.length_c   1.000
_cell.angle_alpha   90.00
_cell.angle_beta   90.00
_cell.angle_gamma   90.00
#
_symmetry.space_group_name_H-M   'P 1'
#
loop_
_entity.id
_entity.type
_entity.pdbx_description
1 polymer ?
#
loop_
_entity_poly.entity_id
_entity_poly.type
_entity_poly.pdbx_seq_one_letter_code
_entity_poly.pdbx_strand_id
1 'polypeptide(L)'
;MKEVVIVDAVRTPMGKSRNGVFRNVRAEDLSAKLIKALIDRNPSVKASEIEDIIWGCVQQTKEQGFNIGRMAGILSGLPHTISAQTVNRL
;
A
#
# COMPACT_ATOMS: atom_id res chain seq x y z
N MET A 1 -6.06 -29.05 -0.91
CA MET A 1 -6.25 -27.65 -0.47
C MET A 1 -4.90 -26.96 -0.49
N LYS A 2 -4.85 -25.77 -1.06
CA LYS A 2 -3.62 -24.96 -1.05
C LYS A 2 -3.44 -24.29 0.31
N GLU A 3 -2.24 -24.28 0.81
CA GLU A 3 -1.90 -23.53 2.02
C GLU A 3 -1.80 -22.04 1.69
N VAL A 4 -2.25 -21.21 2.64
CA VAL A 4 -2.09 -19.76 2.58
C VAL A 4 -1.23 -19.35 3.76
N VAL A 5 -0.19 -18.59 3.49
CA VAL A 5 0.78 -18.20 4.51
C VAL A 5 0.96 -16.67 4.49
N ILE A 6 1.36 -16.13 5.64
CA ILE A 6 1.80 -14.74 5.75
C ILE A 6 3.33 -14.74 5.64
N VAL A 7 3.85 -14.04 4.65
CA VAL A 7 5.28 -14.02 4.35
C VAL A 7 6.01 -12.93 5.15
N ASP A 8 5.42 -11.73 5.23
CA ASP A 8 6.05 -10.59 5.88
C ASP A 8 4.98 -9.57 6.29
N ALA A 9 5.35 -8.67 7.18
CA ALA A 9 4.50 -7.56 7.61
C ALA A 9 5.38 -6.37 8.00
N VAL A 10 5.01 -5.19 7.56
CA VAL A 10 5.74 -3.94 7.85
C VAL A 10 4.76 -2.83 8.16
N ARG A 11 5.24 -1.79 8.81
CA ARG A 11 4.48 -0.57 9.06
C ARG A 11 5.39 0.64 9.05
N THR A 12 4.81 1.81 8.84
CA THR A 12 5.50 3.08 9.07
C THR A 12 5.42 3.47 10.55
N PRO A 13 6.27 4.40 11.01
CA PRO A 13 6.01 5.07 12.28
C PRO A 13 4.68 5.82 12.25
N MET A 14 4.14 6.12 13.42
CA MET A 14 2.97 6.99 13.53
C MET A 14 3.42 8.43 13.72
N GLY A 15 2.88 9.34 12.90
CA GLY A 15 3.10 10.76 13.07
C GLY A 15 2.04 11.40 13.98
N LYS A 16 2.37 12.51 14.61
CA LYS A 16 1.40 13.31 15.35
C LYS A 16 0.36 13.91 14.40
N SER A 17 -0.85 14.08 14.87
CA SER A 17 -1.93 14.71 14.09
C SER A 17 -1.70 16.21 13.83
N ARG A 18 -0.93 16.89 14.69
CA ARG A 18 -0.57 18.31 14.50
C ARG A 18 0.94 18.46 14.51
N ASN A 19 1.46 19.18 13.52
CA ASN A 19 2.90 19.44 13.36
C ASN A 19 3.75 18.17 13.39
N GLY A 20 3.18 17.04 12.96
CA GLY A 20 3.88 15.78 12.91
C GLY A 20 4.81 15.66 11.72
N VAL A 21 5.64 14.63 11.73
CA VAL A 21 6.65 14.40 10.69
C VAL A 21 6.03 14.13 9.30
N PHE A 22 4.79 13.66 9.27
CA PHE A 22 4.11 13.35 8.01
C PHE A 22 3.18 14.45 7.50
N ARG A 23 3.19 15.65 8.12
CA ARG A 23 2.24 16.73 7.78
C ARG A 23 2.30 17.17 6.31
N ASN A 24 3.45 17.00 5.67
CA ASN A 24 3.66 17.36 4.27
C ASN A 24 3.81 16.13 3.36
N VAL A 25 3.43 14.97 3.84
CA VAL A 25 3.54 13.71 3.09
C VAL A 25 2.15 13.29 2.64
N ARG A 26 2.01 13.04 1.35
CA ARG A 26 0.74 12.54 0.80
C ARG A 26 0.55 11.08 1.18
N ALA A 27 -0.71 10.71 1.45
CA ALA A 27 -1.03 9.34 1.88
C ALA A 27 -0.66 8.28 0.84
N GLU A 28 -0.89 8.56 -0.46
CA GLU A 28 -0.54 7.61 -1.50
C GLU A 28 0.97 7.45 -1.67
N ASP A 29 1.75 8.48 -1.41
CA ASP A 29 3.22 8.40 -1.46
C ASP A 29 3.76 7.58 -0.29
N LEU A 30 3.21 7.77 0.89
CA LEU A 30 3.59 6.99 2.07
C LEU A 30 3.23 5.51 1.87
N SER A 31 2.05 5.26 1.32
CA SER A 31 1.60 3.91 0.98
C SER A 31 2.50 3.25 -0.05
N ALA A 32 2.89 3.99 -1.08
CA ALA A 32 3.80 3.49 -2.12
C ALA A 32 5.16 3.10 -1.55
N LYS A 33 5.70 3.91 -0.63
CA LYS A 33 6.97 3.61 0.04
C LYS A 33 6.88 2.34 0.88
N LEU A 34 5.76 2.14 1.55
CA LEU A 34 5.52 0.93 2.33
C LEU A 34 5.51 -0.31 1.43
N ILE A 35 4.77 -0.25 0.33
CA ILE A 35 4.68 -1.34 -0.64
C ILE A 35 6.07 -1.66 -1.21
N LYS A 36 6.79 -0.63 -1.63
CA LYS A 36 8.14 -0.79 -2.19
C LYS A 36 9.10 -1.43 -1.18
N ALA A 37 9.07 -0.98 0.06
CA ALA A 37 9.91 -1.55 1.12
C ALA A 37 9.61 -3.03 1.34
N LEU A 38 8.34 -3.41 1.31
CA LEU A 38 7.91 -4.79 1.48
C LEU A 38 8.43 -5.68 0.35
N ILE A 39 8.33 -5.21 -0.88
CA ILE A 39 8.83 -5.93 -2.05
C ILE A 39 10.36 -6.04 -2.01
N ASP A 40 11.05 -4.95 -1.70
CA ASP A 40 12.52 -4.93 -1.64
C ASP A 40 13.07 -5.88 -0.56
N ARG A 41 12.34 -6.09 0.53
CA ARG A 41 12.72 -7.03 1.59
C ARG A 41 12.53 -8.49 1.21
N ASN A 42 11.76 -8.76 0.17
CA ASN A 42 11.38 -10.12 -0.22
C ASN A 42 11.75 -10.38 -1.69
N PRO A 43 13.05 -10.39 -2.02
CA PRO A 43 13.49 -10.47 -3.41
C PRO A 43 13.14 -11.77 -4.12
N SER A 44 12.77 -12.82 -3.37
CA SER A 44 12.31 -14.07 -3.96
C SER A 44 10.89 -13.99 -4.49
N VAL A 45 10.13 -12.97 -4.09
CA VAL A 45 8.78 -12.72 -4.63
C VAL A 45 8.93 -11.76 -5.79
N LYS A 46 8.57 -12.21 -6.98
CA LYS A 46 8.60 -11.36 -8.18
C LYS A 46 7.36 -10.48 -8.22
N ALA A 47 7.54 -9.22 -8.59
CA ALA A 47 6.40 -8.29 -8.71
C ALA A 47 5.34 -8.82 -9.68
N SER A 48 5.74 -9.52 -10.74
CA SER A 48 4.83 -10.11 -11.71
C SER A 48 3.96 -11.24 -11.14
N GLU A 49 4.31 -11.78 -9.98
CA GLU A 49 3.54 -12.84 -9.31
C GLU A 49 2.46 -12.29 -8.36
N ILE A 50 2.46 -10.99 -8.12
CA ILE A 50 1.44 -10.35 -7.28
C ILE A 50 0.15 -10.24 -8.08
N GLU A 51 -0.94 -10.75 -7.53
CA GLU A 51 -2.23 -10.76 -8.22
C GLU A 51 -3.10 -9.59 -7.84
N ASP A 52 -3.07 -9.16 -6.58
CA ASP A 52 -3.98 -8.12 -6.10
C ASP A 52 -3.39 -7.34 -4.94
N ILE A 53 -3.85 -6.10 -4.80
CA ILE A 53 -3.59 -5.25 -3.64
C ILE A 53 -4.93 -4.98 -2.97
N ILE A 54 -5.04 -5.31 -1.69
CA ILE A 54 -6.23 -5.02 -0.89
C ILE A 54 -5.83 -4.00 0.16
N TRP A 55 -6.29 -2.77 0.01
CA TRP A 55 -5.87 -1.64 0.84
C TRP A 55 -7.02 -1.12 1.68
N GLY A 56 -6.82 -1.05 2.99
CA GLY A 56 -7.83 -0.52 3.90
C GLY A 56 -7.80 1.00 3.96
N CYS A 57 -8.94 1.65 3.78
CA CYS A 57 -9.06 3.09 3.93
C CYS A 57 -10.49 3.47 4.26
N VAL A 58 -10.71 4.11 5.40
CA VAL A 58 -12.03 4.56 5.83
C VAL A 58 -12.42 5.87 5.16
N GLN A 59 -11.51 6.85 5.16
CA GLN A 59 -11.75 8.19 4.60
C GLN A 59 -11.18 8.28 3.19
N GLN A 60 -11.96 7.85 2.22
CA GLN A 60 -11.55 7.82 0.81
C GLN A 60 -11.80 9.15 0.11
N THR A 61 -11.16 10.21 0.61
CA THR A 61 -11.28 11.57 0.10
C THR A 61 -9.92 12.18 -0.23
N LYS A 62 -9.91 13.20 -1.08
CA LYS A 62 -8.70 13.93 -1.50
C LYS A 62 -7.65 12.94 -2.03
N GLU A 63 -6.41 12.96 -1.52
CA GLU A 63 -5.35 12.05 -1.95
C GLU A 63 -5.61 10.58 -1.61
N GLN A 64 -6.62 10.30 -0.80
CA GLN A 64 -7.06 8.93 -0.51
C GLN A 64 -8.25 8.50 -1.36
N GLY A 65 -8.71 9.35 -2.28
CA GLY A 65 -9.79 9.04 -3.19
C GLY A 65 -9.31 8.28 -4.43
N PHE A 66 -10.25 7.96 -5.31
CA PHE A 66 -10.00 7.28 -6.58
C PHE A 66 -9.19 6.00 -6.45
N ASN A 67 -9.55 5.16 -5.47
CA ASN A 67 -8.90 3.89 -5.22
C ASN A 67 -7.41 4.06 -4.84
N ILE A 68 -7.17 4.48 -3.61
CA ILE A 68 -5.80 4.68 -3.10
C ILE A 68 -4.94 3.42 -3.24
N GLY A 69 -5.51 2.23 -3.11
CA GLY A 69 -4.77 0.98 -3.33
C GLY A 69 -4.15 0.94 -4.73
N ARG A 70 -4.92 1.33 -5.73
CA ARG A 70 -4.43 1.38 -7.12
C ARG A 70 -3.37 2.47 -7.30
N MET A 71 -3.60 3.66 -6.75
CA MET A 71 -2.64 4.77 -6.82
C MET A 71 -1.32 4.39 -6.18
N ALA A 72 -1.36 3.80 -4.99
CA ALA A 72 -0.16 3.36 -4.28
C ALA A 72 0.60 2.28 -5.07
N GLY A 73 -0.11 1.34 -5.67
CA GLY A 73 0.49 0.29 -6.48
C GLY A 73 1.25 0.85 -7.68
N ILE A 74 0.64 1.79 -8.41
CA ILE A 74 1.28 2.44 -9.57
C ILE A 74 2.49 3.26 -9.12
N LEU A 75 2.35 4.05 -8.06
CA LEU A 75 3.44 4.90 -7.55
C LEU A 75 4.61 4.09 -7.00
N SER A 76 4.36 2.89 -6.50
CA SER A 76 5.42 2.01 -6.00
C SER A 76 6.25 1.36 -7.10
N GLY A 77 5.83 1.49 -8.35
CA GLY A 77 6.51 0.89 -9.48
C GLY A 77 6.10 -0.55 -9.79
N LEU A 78 5.04 -1.03 -9.17
CA LEU A 78 4.50 -2.35 -9.50
C LEU A 78 3.91 -2.37 -10.92
N PRO A 79 3.87 -3.55 -11.58
CA PRO A 79 3.26 -3.66 -12.90
C PRO A 79 1.81 -3.18 -12.91
N HIS A 80 1.41 -2.46 -13.93
CA HIS A 80 0.05 -1.97 -14.10
C HIS A 80 -0.99 -3.09 -14.27
N THR A 81 -0.54 -4.31 -14.49
CA THR A 81 -1.39 -5.49 -14.63
C THR A 81 -1.92 -6.01 -13.29
N ILE A 82 -1.35 -5.54 -12.16
CA ILE A 82 -1.81 -5.93 -10.83
C ILE A 82 -3.10 -5.17 -10.52
N SER A 83 -4.14 -5.89 -10.14
CA SER A 83 -5.39 -5.26 -9.70
C SER A 83 -5.24 -4.71 -8.28
N ALA A 84 -6.11 -3.77 -7.93
CA ALA A 84 -6.13 -3.21 -6.59
C ALA A 84 -7.55 -2.81 -6.20
N GLN A 85 -7.86 -2.97 -4.93
CA GLN A 85 -9.12 -2.52 -4.37
C GLN A 85 -8.88 -1.79 -3.05
N THR A 86 -9.73 -0.84 -2.76
CA THR A 86 -9.73 -0.13 -1.49
C THR A 86 -10.98 -0.56 -0.72
N VAL A 87 -10.77 -1.02 0.51
CA VAL A 87 -11.85 -1.57 1.33
C VAL A 87 -12.07 -0.69 2.55
N ASN A 88 -13.34 -0.59 2.94
CA ASN A 88 -13.77 0.17 4.11
C ASN A 88 -14.52 -0.78 5.04
N ARG A 89 -14.05 -0.87 6.27
CA ARG A 89 -14.65 -1.71 7.31
C ARG A 89 -14.91 -0.88 8.57
N LEU A 90 -15.39 0.36 8.41
CA LEU A 90 -15.71 1.25 9.53
C LEU A 90 -16.72 0.62 10.50
#